data_a066d9c81b31cbba3f9e8df0850b9976
#
_entry.id   a066d9c81b31cbba3f9e8df0850b9976
#
_cell.length_a   1.000
_cell.length_b   1.000
_cell.length_c   1.000
_cell.angle_alpha   90.00
_cell.angle_beta   90.00
_cell.angle_gamma   90.00
#
_symmetry.space_group_name_H-M   'P 1'
#
loop_
_entity.id
_entity.type
_entity.pdbx_description
1 polymer ?
#
loop_
_entity_poly.entity_id
_entity_poly.type
_entity_poly.pdbx_seq_one_letter_code
_entity_poly.pdbx_strand_id
1 'polypeptide(L)'
;MLWHQSGINLKGEPFVQLILDGKIIAQMSTTEARDHAMAVLQSAEAAEQDAFFMHMLKERVKLPLDVIAEILKEFRRFREAAGKKGPASDPRIY
;
A
#
# COMPACT_ATOMS: atom_id res chain seq x y z
N MET A 1 -15.23 10.03 -6.25
CA MET A 1 -15.18 8.93 -5.29
C MET A 1 -14.67 7.68 -5.97
N LEU A 2 -13.77 6.98 -5.33
CA LEU A 2 -13.19 5.75 -5.87
C LEU A 2 -13.97 4.54 -5.38
N TRP A 3 -14.34 3.64 -6.29
CA TRP A 3 -15.03 2.42 -5.91
C TRP A 3 -14.72 1.29 -6.88
N HIS A 4 -15.11 0.10 -6.51
CA HIS A 4 -14.84 -1.12 -7.27
C HIS A 4 -16.13 -1.72 -7.77
N GLN A 5 -16.09 -2.27 -8.96
CA GLN A 5 -17.24 -2.94 -9.54
C GLN A 5 -16.81 -4.28 -10.11
N SER A 6 -17.52 -5.34 -9.76
CA SER A 6 -17.30 -6.67 -10.34
C SER A 6 -18.08 -6.81 -11.62
N GLY A 7 -17.59 -7.67 -12.51
CA GLY A 7 -18.27 -7.94 -13.76
C GLY A 7 -17.82 -9.25 -14.38
N ILE A 8 -18.46 -9.62 -15.45
CA ILE A 8 -18.14 -10.79 -16.26
C ILE A 8 -18.17 -10.36 -17.72
N ASN A 9 -17.13 -10.69 -18.47
CA ASN A 9 -17.08 -10.33 -19.90
C ASN A 9 -17.86 -11.33 -20.74
N LEU A 10 -17.90 -11.09 -22.05
CA LEU A 10 -18.67 -11.93 -22.97
C LEU A 10 -18.15 -13.36 -23.08
N LYS A 11 -16.90 -13.59 -22.69
CA LYS A 11 -16.31 -14.93 -22.64
C LYS A 11 -16.56 -15.64 -21.32
N GLY A 12 -17.29 -15.01 -20.39
CA GLY A 12 -17.56 -15.58 -19.10
C GLY A 12 -16.42 -15.42 -18.10
N GLU A 13 -15.44 -14.58 -18.39
CA GLU A 13 -14.31 -14.35 -17.51
C GLU A 13 -14.62 -13.23 -16.52
N PRO A 14 -14.33 -13.44 -15.23
CA PRO A 14 -14.59 -12.42 -14.22
C PRO A 14 -13.52 -11.33 -14.26
N PHE A 15 -13.93 -10.11 -13.91
CA PHE A 15 -13.00 -8.99 -13.82
C PHE A 15 -13.46 -8.01 -12.73
N VAL A 16 -12.56 -7.10 -12.36
CA VAL A 16 -12.84 -6.03 -11.44
C VAL A 16 -12.45 -4.72 -12.11
N GLN A 17 -13.32 -3.72 -12.01
CA GLN A 17 -13.04 -2.38 -12.51
C GLN A 17 -12.86 -1.42 -11.36
N LEU A 18 -11.89 -0.51 -11.52
CA LEU A 18 -11.74 0.64 -10.64
C LEU A 18 -12.42 1.83 -11.30
N ILE A 19 -13.31 2.47 -10.56
CA ILE A 19 -14.07 3.60 -11.07
C ILE A 19 -13.79 4.82 -10.20
N LEU A 20 -13.38 5.90 -10.83
CA LEU A 20 -13.13 7.17 -10.16
C LEU A 20 -14.01 8.23 -10.80
N ASP A 21 -14.89 8.81 -9.98
CA ASP A 21 -15.80 9.88 -10.42
C ASP A 21 -16.58 9.51 -11.68
N GLY A 22 -17.09 8.29 -11.71
CA GLY A 22 -17.91 7.78 -12.82
C GLY A 22 -17.11 7.30 -14.02
N LYS A 23 -15.80 7.36 -13.98
CA LYS A 23 -14.95 6.90 -15.08
C LYS A 23 -14.18 5.65 -14.69
N ILE A 24 -14.14 4.70 -15.63
CA ILE A 24 -13.35 3.48 -15.45
C ILE A 24 -11.88 3.85 -15.67
N ILE A 25 -11.09 3.72 -14.61
CA ILE A 25 -9.67 4.06 -14.69
C ILE A 25 -8.78 2.84 -14.81
N ALA A 26 -9.30 1.66 -14.47
CA ALA A 26 -8.54 0.42 -14.59
C ALA A 26 -9.49 -0.76 -14.64
N GLN A 27 -9.05 -1.80 -15.33
CA GLN A 27 -9.74 -3.08 -15.36
C GLN A 27 -8.71 -4.16 -15.15
N MET A 28 -9.00 -5.10 -14.28
CA MET A 28 -8.04 -6.13 -13.90
C MET A 28 -8.70 -7.47 -13.71
N SER A 29 -7.93 -8.54 -13.85
CA SER A 29 -8.39 -9.88 -13.52
C SER A 29 -8.64 -10.01 -12.04
N THR A 30 -9.33 -11.07 -11.62
CA THR A 30 -9.53 -11.32 -10.20
C THR A 30 -8.23 -11.57 -9.46
N THR A 31 -7.25 -12.20 -10.10
CA THR A 31 -5.92 -12.41 -9.53
C THR A 31 -5.19 -11.09 -9.31
N GLU A 32 -5.19 -10.24 -10.33
CA GLU A 32 -4.59 -8.91 -10.22
C GLU A 32 -5.28 -8.08 -9.15
N ALA A 33 -6.61 -8.17 -9.05
CA ALA A 33 -7.37 -7.45 -8.05
C ALA A 33 -7.00 -7.90 -6.64
N ARG A 34 -6.82 -9.21 -6.43
CA ARG A 34 -6.38 -9.72 -5.13
C ARG A 34 -4.98 -9.27 -4.77
N ASP A 35 -4.07 -9.29 -5.73
CA ASP A 35 -2.70 -8.82 -5.51
C ASP A 35 -2.69 -7.33 -5.16
N HIS A 36 -3.50 -6.55 -5.87
CA HIS A 36 -3.63 -5.13 -5.59
C HIS A 36 -4.21 -4.88 -4.19
N ALA A 37 -5.23 -5.63 -3.81
CA ALA A 37 -5.83 -5.51 -2.49
C ALA A 37 -4.84 -5.83 -1.38
N MET A 38 -4.00 -6.86 -1.59
CA MET A 38 -2.94 -7.20 -0.64
C MET A 38 -1.93 -6.07 -0.51
N ALA A 39 -1.54 -5.47 -1.64
CA ALA A 39 -0.60 -4.36 -1.62
C ALA A 39 -1.17 -3.16 -0.87
N VAL A 40 -2.45 -2.86 -1.09
CA VAL A 40 -3.13 -1.77 -0.38
C VAL A 40 -3.20 -2.06 1.11
N LEU A 41 -3.54 -3.29 1.48
CA LEU A 41 -3.61 -3.68 2.89
C LEU A 41 -2.26 -3.57 3.57
N GLN A 42 -1.20 -4.05 2.91
CA GLN A 42 0.15 -3.95 3.44
C GLN A 42 0.59 -2.49 3.62
N SER A 43 0.22 -1.63 2.68
CA SER A 43 0.52 -0.20 2.77
C SER A 43 -0.21 0.45 3.95
N ALA A 44 -1.47 0.06 4.17
CA ALA A 44 -2.24 0.57 5.29
C ALA A 44 -1.62 0.15 6.63
N GLU A 45 -1.22 -1.11 6.73
CA GLU A 45 -0.56 -1.61 7.94
C GLU A 45 0.76 -0.89 8.18
N ALA A 46 1.54 -0.67 7.13
CA ALA A 46 2.80 0.05 7.24
C ALA A 46 2.59 1.49 7.70
N ALA A 47 1.56 2.15 7.16
CA ALA A 47 1.24 3.52 7.55
C ALA A 47 0.83 3.60 9.02
N GLU A 48 0.04 2.64 9.49
CA GLU A 48 -0.37 2.59 10.88
C GLU A 48 0.82 2.35 11.82
N GLN A 49 1.74 1.47 11.42
CA GLN A 49 2.96 1.23 12.18
C GLN A 49 3.82 2.49 12.25
N ASP A 50 3.96 3.19 11.12
CA ASP A 50 4.73 4.43 11.08
C ASP A 50 4.11 5.49 11.99
N ALA A 51 2.79 5.62 11.98
CA ALA A 51 2.07 6.55 12.83
C ALA A 51 2.26 6.22 14.31
N PHE A 52 2.15 4.94 14.67
CA PHE A 52 2.39 4.48 16.02
C PHE A 52 3.81 4.81 16.46
N PHE A 53 4.78 4.53 15.60
CA PHE A 53 6.18 4.76 15.88
C PHE A 53 6.45 6.26 16.07
N MET A 54 5.85 7.09 15.23
CA MET A 54 5.94 8.55 15.34
C MET A 54 5.42 9.04 16.69
N HIS A 55 4.23 8.55 17.08
CA HIS A 55 3.65 8.92 18.36
C HIS A 55 4.52 8.49 19.54
N MET A 56 5.07 7.29 19.48
CA MET A 56 5.95 6.79 20.52
C MET A 56 7.19 7.68 20.66
N LEU A 57 7.82 8.02 19.55
CA LEU A 57 9.00 8.87 19.57
C LEU A 57 8.70 10.27 20.08
N LYS A 58 7.56 10.80 19.68
CA LYS A 58 7.14 12.14 20.09
C LYS A 58 6.74 12.19 21.57
N GLU A 59 5.93 11.25 22.01
CA GLU A 59 5.34 11.29 23.36
C GLU A 59 6.22 10.66 24.43
N ARG A 60 6.93 9.58 24.10
CA ARG A 60 7.71 8.84 25.09
C ARG A 60 9.17 9.23 25.10
N VAL A 61 9.76 9.38 23.93
CA VAL A 61 11.17 9.75 23.81
C VAL A 61 11.34 11.26 23.69
N LYS A 62 10.28 11.95 23.28
CA LYS A 62 10.24 13.42 23.18
C LYS A 62 11.26 14.01 22.22
N LEU A 63 11.39 13.35 21.06
CA LEU A 63 12.28 13.85 20.02
C LEU A 63 11.60 14.96 19.22
N PRO A 64 12.39 15.90 18.68
CA PRO A 64 11.86 16.91 17.75
C PRO A 64 11.30 16.27 16.49
N LEU A 65 10.34 16.94 15.86
CA LEU A 65 9.64 16.40 14.71
C LEU A 65 10.55 16.14 13.52
N ASP A 66 11.54 16.99 13.29
CA ASP A 66 12.51 16.82 12.22
C ASP A 66 13.38 15.57 12.42
N VAL A 67 13.75 15.27 13.64
CA VAL A 67 14.49 14.05 13.97
C VAL A 67 13.63 12.83 13.76
N ILE A 68 12.36 12.90 14.17
CA ILE A 68 11.40 11.80 13.95
C ILE A 68 11.26 11.52 12.46
N ALA A 69 11.15 12.56 11.64
CA ALA A 69 11.02 12.41 10.19
C ALA A 69 12.23 11.69 9.60
N GLU A 70 13.43 12.01 10.05
CA GLU A 70 14.63 11.32 9.58
C GLU A 70 14.66 9.85 9.99
N ILE A 71 14.26 9.56 11.23
CA ILE A 71 14.20 8.18 11.73
C ILE A 71 13.19 7.36 10.89
N LEU A 72 12.02 7.91 10.63
CA LEU A 72 11.01 7.22 9.81
C LEU A 72 11.49 6.98 8.39
N LYS A 73 12.21 7.94 7.84
CA LYS A 73 12.79 7.81 6.50
C LYS A 73 13.78 6.66 6.43
N GLU A 74 14.66 6.56 7.41
CA GLU A 74 15.63 5.46 7.49
C GLU A 74 14.93 4.12 7.69
N PHE A 75 13.89 4.09 8.52
CA PHE A 75 13.11 2.89 8.76
C PHE A 75 12.44 2.40 7.47
N ARG A 76 11.90 3.31 6.68
CA ARG A 76 11.29 2.96 5.39
C ARG A 76 12.32 2.41 4.42
N ARG A 77 13.49 3.03 4.34
CA ARG A 77 14.57 2.53 3.50
C ARG A 77 14.98 1.12 3.87
N PHE A 78 15.10 0.87 5.16
CA PHE A 78 15.45 -0.45 5.66
C PHE A 78 14.38 -1.47 5.27
N ARG A 79 13.12 -1.12 5.41
CA ARG A 79 12.00 -1.99 5.07
C ARG A 79 11.95 -2.29 3.58
N GLU A 80 12.20 -1.29 2.75
CA GLU A 80 12.27 -1.47 1.30
C GLU A 80 13.43 -2.38 0.90
N ALA A 81 14.57 -2.17 1.48
CA ALA A 81 15.74 -3.00 1.20
C ALA A 81 15.49 -4.46 1.57
N ALA A 82 14.86 -4.69 2.71
CA ALA A 82 14.49 -6.05 3.14
C ALA A 82 13.48 -6.67 2.17
N GLY A 83 12.52 -5.89 1.70
CA GLY A 83 11.54 -6.35 0.74
C GLY A 83 12.15 -6.75 -0.60
N LYS A 84 13.18 -6.03 -1.02
CA LYS A 84 13.85 -6.31 -2.29
C LYS A 84 14.68 -7.59 -2.27
N LYS A 85 14.96 -8.12 -1.10
CA LYS A 85 15.68 -9.38 -0.98
C LYS A 85 14.80 -10.59 -1.21
N GLY A 86 13.50 -10.39 -1.29
CA GLY A 86 12.58 -11.47 -1.53
C GLY A 86 12.65 -11.95 -2.96
N PRO A 87 12.37 -13.22 -3.21
CA PRO A 87 12.46 -13.78 -4.56
C PRO A 87 11.41 -13.19 -5.50
N ALA A 88 10.34 -12.70 -5.01
CA ALA A 88 9.27 -12.17 -5.81
C ALA A 88 9.56 -10.78 -6.33
N SER A 89 10.58 -10.15 -5.84
CA SER A 89 10.98 -8.81 -6.23
C SER A 89 9.77 -7.95 -6.55
N ASP A 90 8.91 -7.86 -5.64
CA ASP A 90 7.73 -7.05 -5.78
C ASP A 90 8.16 -5.60 -5.94
N PRO A 91 7.78 -4.97 -7.01
CA PRO A 91 8.16 -3.58 -7.26
C PRO A 91 7.44 -2.58 -6.41
N ARG A 92 6.98 -2.95 -5.30
CA ARG A 92 6.27 -2.12 -4.53
C ARG A 92 7.01 -1.34 -3.62
N ILE A 93 6.70 -0.57 -3.13
CA ILE A 93 6.69 0.24 -3.01
C ILE A 93 6.22 1.07 -2.00
N TYR A 94 6.94 1.79 -1.51
CA TYR A 94 6.56 2.82 -0.59
C TYR A 94 6.68 4.20 -1.22
#